data_224942f0abe8af2e3d66da5068255c56
#
_entry.id   224942f0abe8af2e3d66da5068255c56
#
_cell.length_a   1.000
_cell.length_b   1.000
_cell.length_c   1.000
_cell.angle_alpha   90.00
_cell.angle_beta   90.00
_cell.angle_gamma   90.00
#
_symmetry.space_group_name_H-M   'P 1'
#
loop_
_entity.id
_entity.type
_entity.pdbx_description
1 polymer ?
#
loop_
_entity_poly.entity_id
_entity_poly.type
_entity_poly.pdbx_seq_one_letter_code
_entity_poly.pdbx_strand_id
1 'polypeptide(L)'
;DKLAMKANTRQLNGIGAFCDDMRDALRGPFSDDHKGGFLAGMPDMEESLKFGIVGAISHPQIDMTRVNYSKEAWTNSPTQMVSYVSCHDDLCLTDRLRSSIPGITEDELIRLDLLAQTAVLTSQGVPFILCGEEMLRDKKGVHNSFKSPDSINHLDWNNLKRYPQVFNYYSGLIALRKSHPAFRLANADLVRKHLSFLDAPKGVVAFSLNDNAGGDSWRDIIVILNANKQPTDINVPEGEYTV
;
A
#
# COMPACT_ATOMS: atom_id res chain seq x y z
N ASP A 1 4.04 -19.22 25.27
CA ASP A 1 5.27 -19.07 24.48
C ASP A 1 5.31 -17.70 23.82
N LYS A 2 6.33 -16.90 24.13
CA LYS A 2 6.50 -15.53 23.63
C LYS A 2 7.37 -15.54 22.36
N LEU A 3 6.91 -16.21 21.30
CA LEU A 3 7.60 -16.18 20.03
C LEU A 3 7.45 -14.79 19.39
N ALA A 4 8.48 -14.33 18.70
CA ALA A 4 8.46 -13.11 17.89
C ALA A 4 7.64 -13.35 16.61
N MET A 5 6.34 -13.46 16.76
CA MET A 5 5.36 -13.64 15.68
C MET A 5 4.54 -12.36 15.48
N LYS A 6 3.96 -12.17 14.31
CA LYS A 6 3.08 -11.03 14.01
C LYS A 6 1.98 -10.85 15.06
N ALA A 7 1.33 -11.92 15.48
CA ALA A 7 0.30 -11.87 16.54
C ALA A 7 0.80 -11.33 17.89
N ASN A 8 2.11 -11.39 18.15
CA ASN A 8 2.74 -10.92 19.39
C ASN A 8 3.42 -9.55 19.23
N THR A 9 3.32 -8.91 18.07
CA THR A 9 3.99 -7.63 17.77
C THR A 9 3.68 -6.54 18.80
N ARG A 10 2.46 -6.51 19.35
CA ARG A 10 2.08 -5.59 20.44
C ARG A 10 2.99 -5.65 21.66
N GLN A 11 3.62 -6.80 21.91
CA GLN A 11 4.51 -7.02 23.06
C GLN A 11 5.97 -6.69 22.72
N LEU A 12 6.27 -6.40 21.45
CA LEU A 12 7.61 -6.19 20.92
C LEU A 12 7.84 -4.69 20.66
N ASN A 13 8.19 -3.95 21.70
CA ASN A 13 8.44 -2.51 21.57
C ASN A 13 9.60 -2.22 20.61
N GLY A 14 9.37 -1.30 19.66
CA GLY A 14 10.37 -0.90 18.67
C GLY A 14 10.64 -1.91 17.56
N ILE A 15 9.83 -2.97 17.47
CA ILE A 15 9.93 -3.98 16.40
C ILE A 15 8.67 -3.92 15.55
N GLY A 16 8.86 -3.87 14.23
CA GLY A 16 7.78 -3.93 13.25
C GLY A 16 7.69 -5.27 12.55
N ALA A 17 6.53 -5.58 12.00
CA ALA A 17 6.29 -6.75 11.17
C ALA A 17 5.67 -6.36 9.82
N PHE A 18 5.93 -7.13 8.77
CA PHE A 18 5.37 -6.95 7.45
C PHE A 18 3.86 -7.24 7.44
N CYS A 19 3.08 -6.37 6.77
CA CYS A 19 1.63 -6.48 6.72
C CYS A 19 1.17 -7.28 5.49
N ASP A 20 1.00 -8.58 5.65
CA ASP A 20 0.50 -9.46 4.58
C ASP A 20 -0.92 -9.10 4.18
N ASP A 21 -1.75 -8.65 5.14
CA ASP A 21 -3.13 -8.22 4.86
C ASP A 21 -3.16 -7.13 3.78
N MET A 22 -2.29 -6.11 3.90
CA MET A 22 -2.19 -5.03 2.92
C MET A 22 -1.56 -5.49 1.61
N ARG A 23 -0.45 -6.25 1.68
CA ARG A 23 0.23 -6.75 0.49
C ARG A 23 -0.72 -7.53 -0.39
N ASP A 24 -1.40 -8.51 0.19
CA ASP A 24 -2.26 -9.42 -0.57
C ASP A 24 -3.61 -8.78 -0.92
N ALA A 25 -4.09 -7.81 -0.12
CA ALA A 25 -5.21 -6.98 -0.54
C ALA A 25 -4.89 -6.20 -1.81
N LEU A 26 -3.68 -5.64 -1.93
CA LEU A 26 -3.27 -4.91 -3.13
C LEU A 26 -3.07 -5.83 -4.34
N ARG A 27 -2.18 -6.82 -4.24
CA ARG A 27 -1.68 -7.57 -5.38
C ARG A 27 -2.31 -8.96 -5.58
N GLY A 28 -3.07 -9.45 -4.60
CA GLY A 28 -3.62 -10.80 -4.57
C GLY A 28 -2.84 -11.75 -3.65
N PRO A 29 -3.44 -12.91 -3.29
CA PRO A 29 -2.92 -13.81 -2.28
C PRO A 29 -1.58 -14.42 -2.68
N PHE A 30 -0.70 -14.61 -1.69
CA PHE A 30 0.60 -15.26 -1.88
C PHE A 30 0.51 -16.69 -2.43
N SER A 31 -0.59 -17.38 -2.14
CA SER A 31 -0.79 -18.80 -2.51
C SER A 31 -1.17 -19.02 -3.98
N ASP A 32 -1.52 -17.97 -4.73
CA ASP A 32 -1.98 -18.08 -6.11
C ASP A 32 -1.63 -16.82 -6.92
N ASP A 33 -0.63 -16.93 -7.79
CA ASP A 33 -0.13 -15.81 -8.60
C ASP A 33 -1.10 -15.33 -9.68
N HIS A 34 -2.04 -16.17 -10.07
CA HIS A 34 -3.03 -15.82 -11.09
C HIS A 34 -4.24 -15.12 -10.51
N LYS A 35 -4.36 -15.10 -9.18
CA LYS A 35 -5.44 -14.39 -8.50
C LYS A 35 -5.00 -12.98 -8.12
N GLY A 36 -5.68 -11.98 -8.68
CA GLY A 36 -5.42 -10.58 -8.38
C GLY A 36 -5.97 -10.14 -7.02
N GLY A 37 -5.68 -8.91 -6.66
CA GLY A 37 -6.23 -8.20 -5.51
C GLY A 37 -6.99 -6.94 -5.94
N PHE A 38 -6.99 -5.93 -5.09
CA PHE A 38 -7.60 -4.62 -5.33
C PHE A 38 -7.15 -4.00 -6.67
N LEU A 39 -5.84 -4.06 -6.97
CA LEU A 39 -5.28 -3.54 -8.22
C LEU A 39 -5.86 -4.21 -9.47
N ALA A 40 -6.27 -5.46 -9.37
CA ALA A 40 -6.92 -6.21 -10.46
C ALA A 40 -8.45 -6.09 -10.45
N GLY A 41 -9.02 -5.20 -9.62
CA GLY A 41 -10.46 -5.03 -9.50
C GLY A 41 -11.18 -6.15 -8.75
N MET A 42 -10.46 -6.94 -7.95
CA MET A 42 -11.09 -7.99 -7.14
C MET A 42 -11.92 -7.38 -6.01
N PRO A 43 -13.16 -7.85 -5.80
CA PRO A 43 -14.03 -7.34 -4.76
C PRO A 43 -13.55 -7.73 -3.36
N ASP A 44 -14.05 -7.01 -2.36
CA ASP A 44 -13.89 -7.30 -0.93
C ASP A 44 -12.45 -7.23 -0.41
N MET A 45 -11.56 -6.48 -1.11
CA MET A 45 -10.19 -6.22 -0.68
C MET A 45 -10.07 -4.93 0.15
N GLU A 46 -11.11 -4.09 0.14
CA GLU A 46 -11.09 -2.74 0.69
C GLU A 46 -10.82 -2.75 2.21
N GLU A 47 -11.42 -3.68 2.98
CA GLU A 47 -11.23 -3.73 4.44
C GLU A 47 -9.79 -4.08 4.83
N SER A 48 -9.17 -5.02 4.12
CA SER A 48 -7.77 -5.36 4.34
C SER A 48 -6.84 -4.21 3.97
N LEU A 49 -7.16 -3.47 2.91
CA LEU A 49 -6.41 -2.28 2.52
C LEU A 49 -6.56 -1.16 3.55
N LYS A 50 -7.78 -0.88 4.04
CA LYS A 50 -8.04 0.08 5.12
C LYS A 50 -7.25 -0.29 6.39
N PHE A 51 -7.22 -1.58 6.74
CA PHE A 51 -6.47 -2.08 7.88
C PHE A 51 -4.96 -1.79 7.76
N GLY A 52 -4.39 -1.97 6.55
CA GLY A 52 -3.02 -1.57 6.26
C GLY A 52 -2.82 -0.05 6.33
N ILE A 53 -3.75 0.74 5.77
CA ILE A 53 -3.67 2.21 5.77
C ILE A 53 -3.55 2.78 7.18
N VAL A 54 -4.27 2.26 8.16
CA VAL A 54 -4.19 2.72 9.56
C VAL A 54 -2.99 2.17 10.34
N GLY A 55 -2.13 1.35 9.71
CA GLY A 55 -0.96 0.78 10.37
C GLY A 55 -1.26 -0.43 11.26
N ALA A 56 -2.25 -1.23 10.89
CA ALA A 56 -2.70 -2.45 11.57
C ALA A 56 -3.12 -2.25 13.05
N ILE A 57 -3.49 -1.01 13.40
CA ILE A 57 -4.08 -0.67 14.70
C ILE A 57 -5.58 -0.98 14.72
N SER A 58 -6.16 -1.03 15.93
CA SER A 58 -7.62 -1.03 16.07
C SER A 58 -8.20 0.32 15.66
N HIS A 59 -9.14 0.31 14.72
CA HIS A 59 -9.80 1.51 14.22
C HIS A 59 -11.32 1.28 14.11
N PRO A 60 -12.18 2.23 14.53
CA PRO A 60 -13.64 2.02 14.62
C PRO A 60 -14.33 1.78 13.28
N GLN A 61 -13.75 2.24 12.17
CA GLN A 61 -14.32 2.09 10.82
C GLN A 61 -13.80 0.85 10.07
N ILE A 62 -13.16 -0.11 10.76
CA ILE A 62 -12.65 -1.33 10.14
C ILE A 62 -13.39 -2.54 10.70
N ASP A 63 -14.04 -3.27 9.82
CA ASP A 63 -14.65 -4.56 10.14
C ASP A 63 -13.59 -5.68 10.03
N MET A 64 -13.03 -6.05 11.18
CA MET A 64 -11.98 -7.09 11.26
C MET A 64 -12.45 -8.47 10.79
N THR A 65 -13.77 -8.73 10.70
CA THR A 65 -14.28 -10.00 10.16
C THR A 65 -14.03 -10.14 8.67
N ARG A 66 -13.91 -9.01 7.96
CA ARG A 66 -13.69 -8.90 6.51
C ARG A 66 -12.22 -8.74 6.14
N VAL A 67 -11.32 -8.58 7.11
CA VAL A 67 -9.88 -8.56 6.86
C VAL A 67 -9.39 -9.97 6.49
N ASN A 68 -8.50 -10.07 5.51
CA ASN A 68 -8.06 -11.34 4.92
C ASN A 68 -7.55 -12.34 5.96
N TYR A 69 -6.51 -12.00 6.69
CA TYR A 69 -5.80 -12.92 7.58
C TYR A 69 -5.98 -12.57 9.05
N SER A 70 -5.77 -11.30 9.39
CA SER A 70 -5.83 -10.82 10.76
C SER A 70 -7.28 -10.69 11.22
N LYS A 71 -7.62 -11.26 12.38
CA LYS A 71 -8.96 -11.16 12.96
C LYS A 71 -9.02 -10.18 14.13
N GLU A 72 -7.89 -9.59 14.46
CA GLU A 72 -7.73 -8.49 15.41
C GLU A 72 -6.55 -7.60 15.00
N ALA A 73 -6.53 -6.38 15.47
CA ALA A 73 -5.39 -5.50 15.30
C ALA A 73 -4.17 -6.09 16.02
N TRP A 74 -3.00 -6.05 15.40
CA TRP A 74 -1.79 -6.67 15.93
C TRP A 74 -0.66 -5.68 16.28
N THR A 75 -0.94 -4.39 16.15
CA THR A 75 -0.02 -3.31 16.56
C THR A 75 -0.65 -2.42 17.62
N ASN A 76 0.20 -1.82 18.49
CA ASN A 76 -0.18 -0.73 19.39
C ASN A 76 0.09 0.64 18.77
N SER A 77 0.99 0.69 17.80
CA SER A 77 1.37 1.89 17.07
C SER A 77 1.57 1.56 15.60
N PRO A 78 1.22 2.47 14.68
CA PRO A 78 1.49 2.29 13.25
C PRO A 78 2.96 2.02 12.92
N THR A 79 3.87 2.47 13.77
CA THR A 79 5.32 2.23 13.62
C THR A 79 5.75 0.78 13.79
N GLN A 80 4.84 -0.08 14.26
CA GLN A 80 5.05 -1.52 14.34
C GLN A 80 4.61 -2.27 13.08
N MET A 81 4.09 -1.59 12.06
CA MET A 81 3.65 -2.19 10.81
C MET A 81 4.51 -1.69 9.65
N VAL A 82 4.97 -2.62 8.81
CA VAL A 82 5.64 -2.32 7.55
C VAL A 82 4.62 -2.40 6.42
N SER A 83 4.35 -1.26 5.77
CA SER A 83 3.52 -1.16 4.58
C SER A 83 4.34 -1.54 3.35
N TYR A 84 3.88 -2.46 2.55
CA TYR A 84 4.58 -2.88 1.33
C TYR A 84 3.65 -3.57 0.35
N VAL A 85 4.08 -3.70 -0.88
CA VAL A 85 3.36 -4.44 -1.91
C VAL A 85 4.19 -5.61 -2.45
N SER A 86 5.51 -5.50 -2.49
CA SER A 86 6.40 -6.62 -2.78
C SER A 86 7.75 -6.48 -2.04
N CYS A 87 8.50 -7.56 -1.97
CA CYS A 87 9.83 -7.63 -1.37
C CYS A 87 10.74 -8.55 -2.20
N HIS A 88 11.91 -8.92 -1.67
CA HIS A 88 12.86 -9.79 -2.40
C HIS A 88 12.33 -11.22 -2.60
N ASP A 89 11.45 -11.68 -1.74
CA ASP A 89 10.79 -12.99 -1.88
C ASP A 89 9.65 -12.90 -2.90
N ASP A 90 9.35 -14.04 -3.55
CA ASP A 90 8.23 -14.17 -4.44
C ASP A 90 8.35 -13.30 -5.72
N LEU A 91 7.25 -13.10 -6.45
CA LEU A 91 7.20 -12.20 -7.60
C LEU A 91 7.32 -10.74 -7.19
N CYS A 92 8.09 -9.95 -7.92
CA CYS A 92 8.01 -8.49 -7.80
C CYS A 92 6.66 -7.98 -8.34
N LEU A 93 6.32 -6.72 -8.06
CA LEU A 93 4.99 -6.18 -8.40
C LEU A 93 4.69 -6.27 -9.89
N THR A 94 5.65 -5.92 -10.76
CA THR A 94 5.50 -5.98 -12.22
C THR A 94 5.16 -7.39 -12.71
N ASP A 95 5.90 -8.41 -12.23
CA ASP A 95 5.65 -9.80 -12.59
C ASP A 95 4.30 -10.28 -12.07
N ARG A 96 3.95 -9.87 -10.83
CA ARG A 96 2.68 -10.23 -10.23
C ARG A 96 1.48 -9.66 -10.99
N LEU A 97 1.53 -8.40 -11.39
CA LEU A 97 0.47 -7.77 -12.17
C LEU A 97 0.30 -8.46 -13.53
N ARG A 98 1.40 -8.81 -14.20
CA ARG A 98 1.36 -9.57 -15.46
C ARG A 98 0.75 -10.96 -15.29
N SER A 99 1.04 -11.64 -14.20
CA SER A 99 0.51 -12.97 -13.91
C SER A 99 -0.98 -12.94 -13.56
N SER A 100 -1.43 -11.97 -12.79
CA SER A 100 -2.80 -11.89 -12.27
C SER A 100 -3.77 -11.14 -13.20
N ILE A 101 -3.28 -10.38 -14.19
CA ILE A 101 -4.07 -9.63 -15.16
C ILE A 101 -3.63 -10.01 -16.58
N PRO A 102 -4.15 -11.11 -17.13
CA PRO A 102 -3.79 -11.55 -18.49
C PRO A 102 -4.04 -10.46 -19.52
N GLY A 103 -3.02 -10.17 -20.34
CA GLY A 103 -3.14 -9.16 -21.40
C GLY A 103 -3.05 -7.71 -20.91
N ILE A 104 -2.61 -7.47 -19.67
CA ILE A 104 -2.38 -6.12 -19.17
C ILE A 104 -1.46 -5.33 -20.11
N THR A 105 -1.87 -4.12 -20.47
CA THR A 105 -1.05 -3.21 -21.27
C THR A 105 0.06 -2.57 -20.41
N GLU A 106 1.10 -2.04 -21.03
CA GLU A 106 2.17 -1.34 -20.31
C GLU A 106 1.63 -0.11 -19.56
N ASP A 107 0.71 0.64 -20.18
CA ASP A 107 0.08 1.80 -19.55
C ASP A 107 -0.77 1.42 -18.33
N GLU A 108 -1.52 0.34 -18.40
CA GLU A 108 -2.28 -0.18 -17.26
C GLU A 108 -1.34 -0.64 -16.14
N LEU A 109 -0.28 -1.37 -16.48
CA LEU A 109 0.72 -1.84 -15.53
C LEU A 109 1.37 -0.66 -14.78
N ILE A 110 1.77 0.39 -15.50
CA ILE A 110 2.32 1.61 -14.90
C ILE A 110 1.31 2.22 -13.93
N ARG A 111 0.05 2.41 -14.35
CA ARG A 111 -0.97 3.02 -13.49
C ARG A 111 -1.21 2.21 -12.21
N LEU A 112 -1.24 0.88 -12.32
CA LEU A 112 -1.46 0.01 -11.17
C LEU A 112 -0.24 -0.03 -10.23
N ASP A 113 0.97 0.04 -10.77
CA ASP A 113 2.18 0.20 -9.98
C ASP A 113 2.16 1.52 -9.18
N LEU A 114 1.84 2.64 -9.83
CA LEU A 114 1.72 3.94 -9.19
C LEU A 114 0.61 3.95 -8.13
N LEU A 115 -0.54 3.32 -8.39
CA LEU A 115 -1.64 3.19 -7.43
C LEU A 115 -1.21 2.38 -6.20
N ALA A 116 -0.48 1.28 -6.40
CA ALA A 116 0.05 0.46 -5.32
C ALA A 116 0.98 1.26 -4.41
N GLN A 117 1.90 2.01 -5.00
CA GLN A 117 2.84 2.82 -4.21
C GLN A 117 2.19 4.04 -3.57
N THR A 118 1.14 4.58 -4.18
CA THR A 118 0.32 5.60 -3.51
C THR A 118 -0.28 5.02 -2.24
N ALA A 119 -0.87 3.82 -2.28
CA ALA A 119 -1.41 3.17 -1.09
C ALA A 119 -0.33 2.94 -0.02
N VAL A 120 0.86 2.45 -0.40
CA VAL A 120 1.98 2.21 0.51
C VAL A 120 2.47 3.50 1.16
N LEU A 121 2.74 4.54 0.36
CA LEU A 121 3.39 5.77 0.84
C LEU A 121 2.43 6.76 1.52
N THR A 122 1.12 6.61 1.35
CA THR A 122 0.10 7.40 2.07
C THR A 122 -0.44 6.69 3.33
N SER A 123 -0.06 5.43 3.56
CA SER A 123 -0.42 4.67 4.77
C SER A 123 0.37 5.13 5.99
N GLN A 124 -0.17 4.86 7.19
CA GLN A 124 0.43 5.27 8.46
C GLN A 124 1.62 4.41 8.91
N GLY A 125 1.78 3.21 8.36
CA GLY A 125 2.90 2.31 8.67
C GLY A 125 4.26 2.80 8.16
N VAL A 126 5.29 2.02 8.43
CA VAL A 126 6.63 2.25 7.88
C VAL A 126 6.65 1.76 6.43
N PRO A 127 6.84 2.64 5.43
CA PRO A 127 6.82 2.21 4.04
C PRO A 127 8.08 1.44 3.68
N PHE A 128 7.90 0.38 2.91
CA PHE A 128 8.98 -0.44 2.34
C PHE A 128 8.79 -0.54 0.83
N ILE A 129 9.84 -0.31 0.07
CA ILE A 129 9.89 -0.37 -1.39
C ILE A 129 10.97 -1.37 -1.78
N LEU A 130 10.65 -2.34 -2.63
CA LEU A 130 11.66 -3.20 -3.25
C LEU A 130 12.49 -2.37 -4.23
N CYS A 131 13.80 -2.41 -4.09
CA CYS A 131 14.72 -1.71 -4.99
C CYS A 131 14.44 -2.07 -6.46
N GLY A 132 14.20 -1.05 -7.27
CA GLY A 132 13.88 -1.17 -8.69
C GLY A 132 12.38 -1.06 -9.03
N GLU A 133 11.47 -1.09 -8.05
CA GLU A 133 10.05 -0.84 -8.32
C GLU A 133 9.84 0.55 -8.94
N GLU A 134 10.60 1.54 -8.49
CA GLU A 134 10.58 2.91 -9.01
C GLU A 134 10.97 3.03 -10.50
N MET A 135 11.35 1.93 -11.11
CA MET A 135 11.68 1.83 -12.55
C MET A 135 11.13 0.54 -13.17
N LEU A 136 10.03 0.01 -12.65
CA LEU A 136 9.34 -1.19 -13.13
C LEU A 136 10.24 -2.43 -13.25
N ARG A 137 11.02 -2.70 -12.21
CA ARG A 137 11.81 -3.93 -12.13
C ARG A 137 10.95 -5.14 -12.35
N ASP A 138 11.41 -6.06 -13.18
CA ASP A 138 10.87 -7.41 -13.28
C ASP A 138 11.96 -8.47 -12.99
N LYS A 139 11.53 -9.67 -12.66
CA LYS A 139 12.36 -10.85 -12.51
C LYS A 139 11.97 -11.93 -13.53
N LYS A 140 11.33 -11.53 -14.61
CA LYS A 140 10.84 -12.39 -15.70
C LYS A 140 9.96 -13.55 -15.21
N GLY A 141 9.11 -13.27 -14.21
CA GLY A 141 8.22 -14.25 -13.60
C GLY A 141 8.90 -15.26 -12.68
N VAL A 142 10.15 -15.03 -12.30
CA VAL A 142 10.86 -15.93 -11.37
C VAL A 142 10.52 -15.53 -9.92
N HIS A 143 9.98 -16.47 -9.16
CA HIS A 143 9.65 -16.31 -7.74
C HIS A 143 10.91 -16.06 -6.88
N ASN A 144 11.40 -17.09 -6.26
CA ASN A 144 12.55 -17.03 -5.35
C ASN A 144 13.87 -16.99 -6.14
N SER A 145 14.21 -15.81 -6.61
CA SER A 145 15.33 -15.61 -7.55
C SER A 145 16.73 -15.61 -6.91
N PHE A 146 16.87 -15.92 -5.61
CA PHE A 146 18.13 -15.81 -4.88
C PHE A 146 19.27 -16.68 -5.44
N LYS A 147 18.97 -17.76 -6.16
CA LYS A 147 19.93 -18.60 -6.88
C LYS A 147 19.95 -18.37 -8.39
N SER A 148 19.15 -17.41 -8.87
CA SER A 148 19.07 -17.13 -10.29
C SER A 148 20.27 -16.30 -10.76
N PRO A 149 20.63 -16.40 -12.05
CA PRO A 149 21.76 -15.64 -12.61
C PRO A 149 21.46 -14.14 -12.65
N ASP A 150 22.51 -13.35 -12.91
CA ASP A 150 22.42 -11.89 -13.04
C ASP A 150 21.39 -11.45 -14.07
N SER A 151 21.19 -12.23 -15.13
CA SER A 151 20.15 -11.95 -16.15
C SER A 151 18.72 -11.87 -15.60
N ILE A 152 18.48 -12.38 -14.40
CA ILE A 152 17.20 -12.28 -13.66
C ILE A 152 17.31 -11.24 -12.55
N ASN A 153 18.42 -11.18 -11.84
CA ASN A 153 18.54 -10.40 -10.61
C ASN A 153 19.10 -8.98 -10.80
N HIS A 154 19.74 -8.68 -11.94
CA HIS A 154 20.27 -7.33 -12.16
C HIS A 154 19.16 -6.28 -12.23
N LEU A 155 19.51 -5.05 -11.90
CA LEU A 155 18.68 -3.88 -12.12
C LEU A 155 19.01 -3.29 -13.50
N ASP A 156 18.01 -3.22 -14.39
CA ASP A 156 18.20 -2.54 -15.67
C ASP A 156 18.02 -1.01 -15.49
N TRP A 157 19.15 -0.33 -15.27
CA TRP A 157 19.19 1.12 -15.08
C TRP A 157 18.71 1.92 -16.31
N ASN A 158 18.60 1.29 -17.50
CA ASN A 158 18.02 1.95 -18.67
C ASN A 158 16.52 2.20 -18.46
N ASN A 159 15.88 1.48 -17.56
CA ASN A 159 14.47 1.70 -17.23
C ASN A 159 14.20 3.09 -16.62
N LEU A 160 15.18 3.72 -15.99
CA LEU A 160 15.06 5.13 -15.56
C LEU A 160 14.82 6.08 -16.74
N LYS A 161 15.44 5.79 -17.89
CA LYS A 161 15.24 6.57 -19.13
C LYS A 161 13.97 6.14 -19.87
N ARG A 162 13.59 4.87 -19.75
CA ARG A 162 12.42 4.29 -20.41
C ARG A 162 11.12 4.68 -19.71
N TYR A 163 11.14 4.75 -18.37
CA TYR A 163 9.99 5.03 -17.52
C TYR A 163 10.24 6.21 -16.55
N PRO A 164 10.65 7.38 -17.05
CA PRO A 164 10.97 8.52 -16.18
C PRO A 164 9.76 9.00 -15.36
N GLN A 165 8.54 8.81 -15.89
CA GLN A 165 7.29 9.14 -15.19
C GLN A 165 7.09 8.32 -13.92
N VAL A 166 7.52 7.04 -13.91
CA VAL A 166 7.41 6.17 -12.73
C VAL A 166 8.36 6.67 -11.64
N PHE A 167 9.62 6.84 -11.96
CA PHE A 167 10.63 7.36 -11.03
C PHE A 167 10.24 8.73 -10.46
N ASN A 168 9.77 9.64 -11.30
CA ASN A 168 9.36 10.98 -10.86
C ASN A 168 8.15 10.91 -9.92
N TYR A 169 7.20 10.01 -10.18
CA TYR A 169 6.03 9.82 -9.32
C TYR A 169 6.43 9.29 -7.94
N TYR A 170 7.28 8.26 -7.87
CA TYR A 170 7.82 7.75 -6.59
C TYR A 170 8.56 8.85 -5.82
N SER A 171 9.40 9.62 -6.50
CA SER A 171 10.10 10.76 -5.91
C SER A 171 9.11 11.80 -5.34
N GLY A 172 8.03 12.08 -6.06
CA GLY A 172 6.95 12.97 -5.63
C GLY A 172 6.21 12.43 -4.40
N LEU A 173 5.86 11.15 -4.37
CA LEU A 173 5.21 10.52 -3.20
C LEU A 173 6.12 10.55 -1.96
N ILE A 174 7.41 10.29 -2.15
CA ILE A 174 8.38 10.36 -1.05
C ILE A 174 8.51 11.78 -0.53
N ALA A 175 8.58 12.77 -1.42
CA ALA A 175 8.63 14.18 -1.05
C ALA A 175 7.34 14.60 -0.32
N LEU A 176 6.18 14.21 -0.82
CA LEU A 176 4.87 14.43 -0.19
C LEU A 176 4.86 13.86 1.24
N ARG A 177 5.19 12.58 1.40
CA ARG A 177 5.23 11.93 2.71
C ARG A 177 6.22 12.58 3.67
N LYS A 178 7.36 13.08 3.18
CA LYS A 178 8.37 13.75 4.00
C LYS A 178 7.91 15.13 4.46
N SER A 179 7.25 15.90 3.59
CA SER A 179 6.76 17.23 3.90
C SER A 179 5.49 17.26 4.74
N HIS A 180 4.69 16.18 4.70
CA HIS A 180 3.40 16.09 5.38
C HIS A 180 3.41 15.07 6.52
N PRO A 181 3.55 15.52 7.79
CA PRO A 181 3.55 14.64 8.96
C PRO A 181 2.22 13.91 9.15
N ALA A 182 1.12 14.37 8.58
CA ALA A 182 -0.17 13.69 8.56
C ALA A 182 -0.09 12.24 8.07
N PHE A 183 0.83 11.92 7.16
CA PHE A 183 1.06 10.54 6.68
C PHE A 183 1.93 9.69 7.61
N ARG A 184 2.40 10.24 8.74
CA ARG A 184 3.37 9.60 9.64
C ARG A 184 2.97 9.76 11.11
N LEU A 185 1.69 9.57 11.40
CA LEU A 185 1.17 9.62 12.76
C LEU A 185 1.66 8.40 13.56
N ALA A 186 2.69 8.59 14.38
CA ALA A 186 3.35 7.50 15.11
C ALA A 186 2.56 6.98 16.33
N ASN A 187 1.32 7.42 16.49
CA ASN A 187 0.48 7.11 17.65
C ASN A 187 -0.91 6.67 17.19
N ALA A 188 -1.40 5.56 17.73
CA ALA A 188 -2.71 5.01 17.36
C ALA A 188 -3.89 5.94 17.70
N ASP A 189 -3.81 6.71 18.79
CA ASP A 189 -4.86 7.65 19.16
C ASP A 189 -4.93 8.82 18.18
N LEU A 190 -3.78 9.30 17.71
CA LEU A 190 -3.73 10.34 16.67
C LEU A 190 -4.31 9.82 15.35
N VAL A 191 -4.02 8.58 14.98
CA VAL A 191 -4.62 7.98 13.77
C VAL A 191 -6.13 7.90 13.93
N ARG A 192 -6.65 7.37 15.03
CA ARG A 192 -8.10 7.31 15.30
C ARG A 192 -8.78 8.67 15.32
N LYS A 193 -8.07 9.69 15.77
CA LYS A 193 -8.59 11.06 15.87
C LYS A 193 -8.66 11.76 14.52
N HIS A 194 -7.62 11.59 13.70
CA HIS A 194 -7.41 12.42 12.51
C HIS A 194 -7.66 11.70 11.19
N LEU A 195 -7.62 10.36 11.15
CA LEU A 195 -7.90 9.59 9.94
C LEU A 195 -9.34 9.09 9.96
N SER A 196 -10.08 9.37 8.89
CA SER A 196 -11.44 8.86 8.68
C SER A 196 -11.59 8.32 7.27
N PHE A 197 -12.20 7.14 7.14
CA PHE A 197 -12.58 6.62 5.83
C PHE A 197 -13.88 7.25 5.36
N LEU A 198 -13.92 7.60 4.09
CA LEU A 198 -15.09 8.14 3.40
C LEU A 198 -15.88 6.99 2.77
N ASP A 199 -17.20 7.22 2.60
CA ASP A 199 -18.03 6.28 1.86
C ASP A 199 -17.56 6.24 0.41
N ALA A 200 -17.32 5.04 -0.09
CA ALA A 200 -16.81 4.81 -1.41
C ALA A 200 -17.42 3.55 -2.03
N PRO A 201 -17.66 3.51 -3.34
CA PRO A 201 -18.15 2.32 -4.01
C PRO A 201 -17.09 1.23 -4.06
N LYS A 202 -17.49 0.02 -4.47
CA LYS A 202 -16.58 -1.11 -4.64
C LYS A 202 -15.41 -0.76 -5.58
N GLY A 203 -14.22 -1.26 -5.24
CA GLY A 203 -12.99 -0.99 -5.96
C GLY A 203 -12.39 0.39 -5.68
N VAL A 204 -12.92 1.10 -4.67
CA VAL A 204 -12.38 2.40 -4.22
C VAL A 204 -12.17 2.38 -2.71
N VAL A 205 -11.03 2.90 -2.27
CA VAL A 205 -10.79 3.25 -0.87
C VAL A 205 -10.47 4.73 -0.80
N ALA A 206 -11.25 5.47 -0.03
CA ALA A 206 -11.04 6.89 0.18
C ALA A 206 -10.93 7.20 1.68
N PHE A 207 -10.02 8.07 2.05
CA PHE A 207 -9.85 8.51 3.43
C PHE A 207 -9.39 9.96 3.50
N SER A 208 -9.66 10.58 4.63
CA SER A 208 -9.22 11.93 4.95
C SER A 208 -8.28 11.91 6.17
N LEU A 209 -7.36 12.87 6.19
CA LEU A 209 -6.53 13.21 7.33
C LEU A 209 -6.89 14.66 7.68
N ASN A 210 -7.48 14.87 8.85
CA ASN A 210 -8.19 16.11 9.19
C ASN A 210 -7.48 16.89 10.30
N ASP A 211 -7.83 18.17 10.43
CA ASP A 211 -7.43 19.03 11.56
C ASP A 211 -5.90 19.16 11.73
N ASN A 212 -5.17 19.46 10.66
CA ASN A 212 -3.71 19.60 10.70
C ASN A 212 -3.03 18.39 11.37
N ALA A 213 -3.42 17.17 10.99
CA ALA A 213 -2.97 15.92 11.58
C ALA A 213 -1.45 15.89 11.77
N GLY A 214 -0.99 15.58 12.99
CA GLY A 214 0.44 15.55 13.30
C GLY A 214 1.16 16.91 13.22
N GLY A 215 0.42 18.03 13.22
CA GLY A 215 0.96 19.37 13.04
C GLY A 215 1.23 19.73 11.58
N ASP A 216 0.52 19.08 10.65
CA ASP A 216 0.65 19.32 9.22
C ASP A 216 0.27 20.75 8.84
N SER A 217 0.92 21.31 7.81
CA SER A 217 0.59 22.61 7.24
C SER A 217 -0.74 22.60 6.48
N TRP A 218 -1.14 21.46 5.93
CA TRP A 218 -2.45 21.30 5.31
C TRP A 218 -3.49 20.95 6.39
N ARG A 219 -4.62 21.63 6.33
CA ARG A 219 -5.69 21.42 7.31
C ARG A 219 -6.30 20.03 7.14
N ASP A 220 -6.66 19.73 5.90
CA ASP A 220 -7.30 18.48 5.54
C ASP A 220 -6.63 17.90 4.28
N ILE A 221 -6.44 16.59 4.25
CA ILE A 221 -5.89 15.86 3.11
C ILE A 221 -6.87 14.76 2.77
N ILE A 222 -7.23 14.63 1.49
CA ILE A 222 -8.06 13.54 1.00
C ILE A 222 -7.24 12.67 0.06
N VAL A 223 -7.24 11.38 0.31
CA VAL A 223 -6.61 10.36 -0.54
C VAL A 223 -7.69 9.45 -1.09
N ILE A 224 -7.70 9.27 -2.41
CA ILE A 224 -8.64 8.41 -3.13
C ILE A 224 -7.86 7.40 -3.94
N LEU A 225 -8.03 6.13 -3.62
CA LEU A 225 -7.45 4.98 -4.31
C LEU A 225 -8.55 4.32 -5.13
N ASN A 226 -8.56 4.54 -6.44
CA ASN A 226 -9.56 3.98 -7.36
C ASN A 226 -8.89 2.92 -8.26
N ALA A 227 -9.24 1.67 -8.07
CA ALA A 227 -8.78 0.54 -8.91
C ALA A 227 -9.74 0.25 -10.07
N ASN A 228 -10.87 0.94 -10.16
CA ASN A 228 -11.80 0.77 -11.27
C ASN A 228 -11.23 1.37 -12.56
N LYS A 229 -11.55 0.75 -13.69
CA LYS A 229 -11.16 1.25 -15.03
C LYS A 229 -11.95 2.49 -15.45
N GLN A 230 -13.03 2.82 -14.74
CA GLN A 230 -13.89 3.95 -15.03
C GLN A 230 -13.75 5.03 -13.93
N PRO A 231 -13.94 6.31 -14.27
CA PRO A 231 -14.07 7.37 -13.30
C PRO A 231 -15.18 7.07 -12.29
N THR A 232 -14.98 7.51 -11.06
CA THR A 232 -15.90 7.28 -9.95
C THR A 232 -16.06 8.55 -9.15
N ASP A 233 -17.29 8.94 -8.86
CA ASP A 233 -17.60 10.07 -8.01
C ASP A 233 -17.54 9.69 -6.54
N ILE A 234 -16.90 10.53 -5.74
CA ILE A 234 -16.76 10.37 -4.29
C ILE A 234 -17.27 11.64 -3.61
N ASN A 235 -18.15 11.46 -2.65
CA ASN A 235 -18.57 12.56 -1.79
C ASN A 235 -17.45 12.90 -0.80
N VAL A 236 -16.94 14.11 -0.89
CA VAL A 236 -15.93 14.64 0.02
C VAL A 236 -16.56 15.72 0.90
N PRO A 237 -16.02 15.99 2.11
CA PRO A 237 -16.47 17.12 2.94
C PRO A 237 -16.45 18.44 2.16
N GLU A 238 -17.35 19.37 2.51
CA GLU A 238 -17.37 20.70 1.88
C GLU A 238 -16.06 21.44 2.11
N GLY A 239 -15.52 22.05 1.05
CA GLY A 239 -14.25 22.77 1.09
C GLY A 239 -13.71 23.11 -0.29
N GLU A 240 -12.67 23.92 -0.29
CA GLU A 240 -11.83 24.16 -1.48
C GLU A 240 -10.62 23.23 -1.40
N TYR A 241 -10.41 22.42 -2.43
CA TYR A 241 -9.31 21.48 -2.51
C TYR A 241 -8.42 21.79 -3.73
N THR A 242 -7.13 21.70 -3.53
CA THR A 242 -6.14 21.72 -4.62
C THR A 242 -5.75 20.26 -4.94
N VAL A 243 -5.75 19.91 -6.22
CA VAL A 243 -5.39 18.58 -6.72
C VAL A 243 -4.00 18.64 -7.34
#